data_ccefc03a31e7ad261f75ade12e462cfc
#
_entry.id   ccefc03a31e7ad261f75ade12e462cfc
#
_cell.length_a   1.000
_cell.length_b   1.000
_cell.length_c   1.000
_cell.angle_alpha   90.00
_cell.angle_beta   90.00
_cell.angle_gamma   90.00
#
_symmetry.space_group_name_H-M   'P 1'
#
loop_
_entity.id
_entity.type
_entity.pdbx_description
1 polymer ?
#
loop_
_entity_poly.entity_id
_entity_poly.type
_entity_poly.pdbx_seq_one_letter_code
_entity_poly.pdbx_strand_id
1 'polypeptide(L)'
;MTYFVYLIVSNLKNNKKFSYVGYTNNLKKRLNLHNTGKGAKFTRGKKWKLVYYEKYDSKSTAMKNEFKLKKNYKLRNKIIKNK
;
A
#
# COMPACT_ATOMS: atom_id res chain seq x y z
N MET A 1 -18.83 -3.54 -7.45
CA MET A 1 -17.57 -4.18 -7.07
C MET A 1 -16.77 -3.23 -6.20
N THR A 2 -16.18 -3.75 -5.13
CA THR A 2 -15.44 -2.90 -4.18
C THR A 2 -13.96 -2.88 -4.50
N TYR A 3 -13.37 -1.70 -4.44
CA TYR A 3 -11.94 -1.53 -4.61
C TYR A 3 -11.35 -0.89 -3.36
N PHE A 4 -10.08 -1.10 -3.14
CA PHE A 4 -9.36 -0.59 -1.97
C PHE A 4 -8.12 0.16 -2.42
N VAL A 5 -7.88 1.30 -1.81
CA VAL A 5 -6.55 1.94 -1.85
C VAL A 5 -5.86 1.53 -0.56
N TYR A 6 -4.61 1.10 -0.65
CA TYR A 6 -3.90 0.59 0.51
C TYR A 6 -2.50 1.18 0.63
N LEU A 7 -2.02 1.20 1.86
CA LEU A 7 -0.64 1.60 2.17
C LEU A 7 0.01 0.47 2.95
N ILE A 8 1.12 -0.01 2.44
CA ILE A 8 1.91 -1.05 3.08
C ILE A 8 3.29 -0.51 3.40
N VAL A 9 3.90 -1.02 4.47
CA VAL A 9 5.24 -0.62 4.90
C VAL A 9 6.12 -1.83 5.09
N SER A 10 7.41 -1.63 4.88
CA SER A 10 8.42 -2.65 5.12
C SER A 10 9.56 -2.04 5.91
N ASN A 11 10.02 -2.77 6.94
CA ASN A 11 11.17 -2.38 7.74
C ASN A 11 12.37 -3.22 7.31
N LEU A 12 13.45 -2.56 6.92
CA LEU A 12 14.71 -3.21 6.63
C LEU A 12 15.61 -3.19 7.86
N LYS A 13 16.64 -4.05 7.84
CA LYS A 13 17.57 -4.26 8.95
C LYS A 13 18.27 -3.01 9.47
N ASN A 14 18.37 -1.95 8.67
CA ASN A 14 19.08 -0.71 9.03
C ASN A 14 18.13 0.42 9.43
N ASN A 15 16.97 0.09 9.98
CA ASN A 15 15.91 1.05 10.34
C ASN A 15 15.40 1.85 9.15
N LYS A 16 15.70 1.42 7.94
CA LYS A 16 15.11 2.03 6.76
C LYS A 16 13.69 1.52 6.57
N LYS A 17 12.77 2.45 6.39
CA LYS A 17 11.37 2.14 6.14
C LYS A 17 11.04 2.43 4.70
N PHE A 18 10.34 1.51 4.07
CA PHE A 18 9.80 1.71 2.74
C PHE A 18 8.29 1.68 2.82
N SER A 19 7.64 2.47 1.98
CA SER A 19 6.20 2.46 1.87
C SER A 19 5.79 2.28 0.43
N TYR A 20 4.62 1.69 0.22
CA TYR A 20 4.08 1.48 -1.10
C TYR A 20 2.57 1.69 -1.07
N VAL A 21 2.06 2.44 -2.05
CA VAL A 21 0.63 2.71 -2.21
C VAL A 21 0.15 2.02 -3.47
N GLY A 22 -0.99 1.34 -3.38
CA GLY A 22 -1.59 0.70 -4.53
C GLY A 22 -3.10 0.62 -4.38
N TYR A 23 -3.75 0.03 -5.37
CA TYR A 23 -5.17 -0.26 -5.28
C TYR A 23 -5.42 -1.70 -5.75
N THR A 24 -6.50 -2.29 -5.23
CA THR A 24 -6.84 -3.68 -5.55
C THR A 24 -8.30 -3.94 -5.21
N ASN A 25 -8.85 -4.99 -5.80
CA ASN A 25 -10.17 -5.47 -5.40
C ASN A 25 -10.09 -6.59 -4.36
N ASN A 26 -8.88 -6.98 -3.95
CA ASN A 26 -8.68 -8.04 -2.96
C ASN A 26 -7.40 -7.77 -2.16
N LEU A 27 -7.55 -7.16 -0.99
CA LEU A 27 -6.42 -6.76 -0.13
C LEU A 27 -5.55 -7.94 0.29
N LYS A 28 -6.16 -9.01 0.75
CA LYS A 28 -5.45 -10.19 1.25
C LYS A 28 -4.58 -10.82 0.17
N LYS A 29 -5.15 -11.01 -1.01
CA LYS A 29 -4.45 -11.59 -2.15
C LYS A 29 -3.30 -10.70 -2.60
N ARG A 30 -3.55 -9.37 -2.67
CA ARG A 30 -2.55 -8.42 -3.15
C ARG A 30 -1.38 -8.32 -2.17
N LEU A 31 -1.67 -8.27 -0.86
CA LEU A 31 -0.61 -8.25 0.15
C LEU A 31 0.26 -9.50 0.05
N ASN A 32 -0.37 -10.65 -0.15
CA ASN A 32 0.35 -11.91 -0.33
C ASN A 32 1.26 -11.87 -1.56
N LEU A 33 0.79 -11.29 -2.67
CA LEU A 33 1.59 -11.14 -3.87
C LEU A 33 2.83 -10.27 -3.62
N HIS A 34 2.66 -9.16 -2.88
CA HIS A 34 3.81 -8.31 -2.53
C HIS A 34 4.82 -9.09 -1.68
N ASN A 35 4.34 -9.86 -0.70
CA ASN A 35 5.21 -10.61 0.21
C ASN A 35 5.91 -11.80 -0.44
N THR A 36 5.36 -12.31 -1.54
CA THR A 36 5.97 -13.42 -2.27
C THR A 36 6.80 -12.96 -3.49
N GLY A 37 6.96 -11.65 -3.66
CA GLY A 37 7.76 -11.10 -4.73
C GLY A 37 7.07 -11.03 -6.09
N LYS A 38 5.75 -11.22 -6.11
CA LYS A 38 4.97 -11.24 -7.36
C LYS A 38 4.07 -10.01 -7.54
N GLY A 39 4.17 -9.04 -6.63
CA GLY A 39 3.33 -7.84 -6.70
C GLY A 39 3.89 -6.81 -7.65
N ALA A 40 4.93 -6.10 -7.23
CA ALA A 40 5.58 -5.07 -8.01
C ALA A 40 7.09 -5.20 -7.87
N LYS A 41 7.83 -4.64 -8.81
CA LYS A 41 9.30 -4.68 -8.73
C LYS A 41 9.82 -4.07 -7.44
N PHE A 42 9.28 -2.93 -7.06
CA PHE A 42 9.68 -2.22 -5.84
C PHE A 42 9.48 -3.07 -4.58
N THR A 43 8.46 -3.92 -4.57
CA THR A 43 8.12 -4.70 -3.36
C THR A 43 8.85 -6.03 -3.25
N ARG A 44 9.62 -6.41 -4.26
CA ARG A 44 10.36 -7.68 -4.25
C ARG A 44 11.40 -7.73 -3.14
N GLY A 45 11.50 -8.90 -2.51
CA GLY A 45 12.53 -9.15 -1.51
C GLY A 45 12.31 -8.47 -0.18
N LYS A 46 11.13 -7.91 0.03
CA LYS A 46 10.77 -7.21 1.27
C LYS A 46 9.54 -7.86 1.89
N LYS A 47 9.42 -7.77 3.19
CA LYS A 47 8.22 -8.19 3.90
C LYS A 47 7.36 -6.98 4.19
N TRP A 48 6.09 -7.04 3.82
CA TRP A 48 5.18 -5.92 3.85
C TRP A 48 4.07 -6.12 4.86
N LYS A 49 3.71 -5.03 5.54
CA LYS A 49 2.61 -5.00 6.49
C LYS A 49 1.60 -3.95 6.04
N LEU A 50 0.32 -4.30 6.07
CA LEU A 50 -0.76 -3.37 5.75
C LEU A 50 -0.97 -2.43 6.95
N VAL A 51 -0.88 -1.11 6.72
CA VAL A 51 -1.08 -0.12 7.77
C VAL A 51 -2.29 0.77 7.55
N TYR A 52 -2.85 0.78 6.35
CA TYR A 52 -3.99 1.63 6.04
C TYR A 52 -4.70 1.16 4.78
N TYR A 53 -6.02 1.27 4.75
CA TYR A 53 -6.80 1.09 3.53
C TYR A 53 -8.10 1.87 3.57
N GLU A 54 -8.62 2.18 2.38
CA GLU A 54 -9.91 2.85 2.19
C GLU A 54 -10.69 2.10 1.11
N LYS A 55 -11.99 2.01 1.30
CA LYS A 55 -12.89 1.37 0.34
C LYS A 55 -13.46 2.37 -0.65
N TYR A 56 -13.62 1.95 -1.90
CA TYR A 56 -14.25 2.73 -2.96
C TYR A 56 -15.16 1.84 -3.78
N ASP A 57 -16.23 2.44 -4.31
CA ASP A 57 -17.23 1.68 -5.07
C ASP A 57 -16.83 1.42 -6.52
N SER A 58 -15.83 2.12 -7.02
CA SER A 58 -15.40 1.96 -8.40
C SER A 58 -13.90 2.00 -8.54
N LYS A 59 -13.42 1.35 -9.59
CA LYS A 59 -12.00 1.34 -9.93
C LYS A 59 -11.49 2.76 -10.20
N SER A 60 -12.27 3.54 -10.93
CA SER A 60 -11.92 4.92 -11.29
C SER A 60 -11.67 5.77 -10.06
N THR A 61 -12.57 5.71 -9.06
CA THR A 61 -12.43 6.46 -7.83
C THR A 61 -11.23 5.97 -7.02
N ALA A 62 -11.02 4.65 -6.98
CA ALA A 62 -9.87 4.08 -6.29
C ALA A 62 -8.56 4.55 -6.92
N MET A 63 -8.47 4.55 -8.24
CA MET A 63 -7.27 5.00 -8.95
C MET A 63 -6.95 6.46 -8.67
N LYS A 64 -7.97 7.33 -8.64
CA LYS A 64 -7.78 8.75 -8.33
C LYS A 64 -7.25 8.94 -6.92
N ASN A 65 -7.79 8.19 -5.97
CA ASN A 65 -7.39 8.31 -4.57
C ASN A 65 -6.05 7.64 -4.29
N GLU A 66 -5.72 6.59 -5.01
CA GLU A 66 -4.39 5.99 -4.97
C GLU A 66 -3.33 7.03 -5.39
N PHE A 67 -3.60 7.73 -6.47
CA PHE A 67 -2.71 8.77 -6.98
C PHE A 67 -2.53 9.91 -5.97
N LYS A 68 -3.62 10.36 -5.35
CA LYS A 68 -3.58 11.40 -4.33
C LYS A 68 -2.76 10.98 -3.12
N LEU A 69 -2.95 9.75 -2.65
CA LEU A 69 -2.20 9.24 -1.50
C LEU A 69 -0.72 9.08 -1.83
N LYS A 70 -0.40 8.63 -3.02
CA LYS A 70 0.98 8.51 -3.50
C LYS A 70 1.72 9.85 -3.43
N LYS A 71 1.05 10.92 -3.80
CA LYS A 71 1.65 12.26 -3.79
C LYS A 71 1.65 12.90 -2.41
N ASN A 72 0.81 12.43 -1.50
CA ASN A 72 0.67 13.04 -0.19
C ASN A 72 1.61 12.39 0.82
N TYR A 73 2.87 12.70 0.67
CA TYR A 73 3.94 12.19 1.49
C TYR A 73 3.75 12.52 2.98
N LYS A 74 3.24 13.72 3.32
CA LYS A 74 2.97 14.11 4.71
C LYS A 74 1.90 13.22 5.35
N LEU A 75 0.83 12.95 4.63
CA LEU A 75 -0.25 12.08 5.12
C LEU A 75 0.25 10.65 5.31
N ARG A 76 1.02 10.12 4.36
CA ARG A 76 1.57 8.78 4.47
C ARG A 76 2.45 8.64 5.72
N ASN A 77 3.32 9.61 5.97
CA ASN A 77 4.17 9.61 7.15
C ASN A 77 3.37 9.68 8.44
N LYS A 78 2.31 10.49 8.46
CA LYS A 78 1.42 10.58 9.62
C LYS A 78 0.75 9.25 9.92
N ILE A 79 0.25 8.57 8.89
CA ILE A 79 -0.38 7.26 9.04
C ILE A 79 0.62 6.24 9.58
N ILE A 80 1.83 6.22 9.04
CA ILE A 80 2.88 5.28 9.45
C ILE A 80 3.28 5.52 10.90
N LYS A 81 3.42 6.77 11.33
CA LYS A 81 3.80 7.10 12.71
C LYS A 81 2.77 6.69 13.73
N ASN A 82 1.48 6.66 13.35
CA ASN A 82 0.39 6.33 14.26
C ASN A 82 0.11 4.84 14.35
N LYS A 83 0.93 4.01 13.72
CA LYS A 83 0.81 2.55 13.77
C LYS A 83 1.99 1.90 14.54
#